data_95ee2eac022f12d6dc98af078010bfe7
#
_entry.id   95ee2eac022f12d6dc98af078010bfe7
#
_cell.length_a   1.000
_cell.length_b   1.000
_cell.length_c   1.000
_cell.angle_alpha   90.00
_cell.angle_beta   90.00
_cell.angle_gamma   90.00
#
_symmetry.space_group_name_H-M   'P 1'
#
loop_
_entity.id
_entity.type
_entity.pdbx_description
1 polymer ?
#
loop_
_entity_poly.entity_id
_entity_poly.type
_entity_poly.pdbx_seq_one_letter_code
_entity_poly.pdbx_strand_id
1 'polypeptide(L)'
;WPGLVGKGNAAGQEPPISLDRMLQLTAAANVNGQKFDGIDYFLFLPHTNPEATDAELLSIADKIASYGFSVGSLVAPVWPGTVGDSAMGDASAREKFLSAVKMACRIAKVFEKHGVRKYGVIRIDSAEFGIAKWRENPRANTIRIAETFREAAKIASVHGERLAAEGEICWAGMHSWKDMLDLLEEVGMPETLGFQADL
;
A
#
# COMPACT_ATOMS: atom_id res chain seq x y z
N TRP A 1 9.59 -3.56 -9.16
CA TRP A 1 8.16 -3.24 -9.28
C TRP A 1 7.85 -2.01 -10.18
N PRO A 2 8.73 -1.03 -10.38
CA PRO A 2 8.45 0.10 -11.26
C PRO A 2 8.01 -0.28 -12.68
N GLY A 3 8.56 -1.36 -13.22
CA GLY A 3 8.13 -1.91 -14.51
C GLY A 3 6.74 -2.53 -14.50
N LEU A 4 6.20 -2.89 -13.32
CA LEU A 4 4.88 -3.51 -13.21
C LEU A 4 3.73 -2.49 -13.24
N VAL A 5 3.93 -1.34 -12.63
CA VAL A 5 2.96 -0.24 -12.64
C VAL A 5 3.35 0.87 -13.61
N GLY A 6 4.61 0.89 -14.04
CA GLY A 6 5.19 1.91 -14.89
C GLY A 6 5.50 3.20 -14.12
N LYS A 7 6.34 4.03 -14.71
CA LYS A 7 6.75 5.32 -14.14
C LYS A 7 6.12 6.52 -14.87
N GLY A 8 5.34 6.28 -15.90
CA GLY A 8 4.73 7.30 -16.72
C GLY A 8 5.26 7.33 -18.14
N ASN A 9 4.91 8.40 -18.88
CA ASN A 9 5.19 8.53 -20.30
C ASN A 9 6.33 9.51 -20.62
N ALA A 10 7.10 9.94 -19.63
CA ALA A 10 8.23 10.83 -19.88
C ALA A 10 9.37 10.08 -20.58
N ALA A 11 10.21 10.81 -21.31
CA ALA A 11 11.35 10.23 -22.01
C ALA A 11 12.27 9.46 -21.02
N GLY A 12 12.61 8.24 -21.37
CA GLY A 12 13.43 7.35 -20.54
C GLY A 12 12.70 6.66 -19.39
N GLN A 13 11.38 6.83 -19.28
CA GLN A 13 10.54 6.09 -18.33
C GLN A 13 9.86 4.91 -19.01
N GLU A 14 9.67 3.82 -18.27
CA GLU A 14 8.84 2.71 -18.73
C GLU A 14 7.37 3.12 -18.70
N PRO A 15 6.60 2.82 -19.75
CA PRO A 15 5.17 3.08 -19.75
C PRO A 15 4.46 2.23 -18.69
N PRO A 16 3.33 2.71 -18.15
CA PRO A 16 2.48 1.91 -17.28
C PRO A 16 2.03 0.64 -18.01
N ILE A 17 2.06 -0.49 -17.31
CA ILE A 17 1.49 -1.75 -17.82
C ILE A 17 0.12 -2.01 -17.22
N SER A 18 -0.78 -2.53 -18.04
CA SER A 18 -2.13 -2.88 -17.58
C SER A 18 -2.10 -4.06 -16.60
N LEU A 19 -3.18 -4.21 -15.82
CA LEU A 19 -3.38 -5.39 -14.97
C LEU A 19 -3.30 -6.68 -15.78
N ASP A 20 -3.92 -6.75 -16.96
CA ASP A 20 -3.84 -7.94 -17.83
C ASP A 20 -2.39 -8.29 -18.18
N ARG A 21 -1.60 -7.29 -18.53
CA ARG A 21 -0.20 -7.52 -18.87
C ARG A 21 0.62 -7.98 -17.67
N MET A 22 0.38 -7.40 -16.49
CA MET A 22 1.02 -7.83 -15.26
C MET A 22 0.68 -9.31 -14.95
N LEU A 23 -0.60 -9.68 -15.01
CA LEU A 23 -1.03 -11.06 -14.76
C LEU A 23 -0.42 -12.05 -15.76
N GLN A 24 -0.38 -11.70 -17.06
CA GLN A 24 0.27 -12.52 -18.09
C GLN A 24 1.76 -12.73 -17.79
N LEU A 25 2.49 -11.67 -17.45
CA LEU A 25 3.92 -11.76 -17.14
C LEU A 25 4.17 -12.61 -15.89
N THR A 26 3.36 -12.43 -14.83
CA THR A 26 3.46 -13.24 -13.61
C THR A 26 3.15 -14.70 -13.87
N ALA A 27 2.12 -15.01 -14.67
CA ALA A 27 1.78 -16.38 -15.04
C ALA A 27 2.86 -17.07 -15.92
N ALA A 28 3.54 -16.28 -16.74
CA ALA A 28 4.63 -16.77 -17.58
C ALA A 28 5.95 -16.96 -16.80
N ALA A 29 6.10 -16.31 -15.65
CA ALA A 29 7.31 -16.40 -14.84
C ALA A 29 7.51 -17.82 -14.31
N ASN A 30 8.70 -18.37 -14.52
CA ASN A 30 9.08 -19.70 -14.08
C ASN A 30 10.57 -19.73 -13.75
N VAL A 31 10.90 -20.11 -12.54
CA VAL A 31 12.28 -20.28 -12.08
C VAL A 31 12.48 -21.73 -11.64
N ASN A 32 13.20 -22.51 -12.43
CA ASN A 32 13.46 -23.92 -12.14
C ASN A 32 12.17 -24.75 -11.89
N GLY A 33 11.11 -24.49 -12.65
CA GLY A 33 9.82 -25.16 -12.50
C GLY A 33 8.89 -24.56 -11.45
N GLN A 34 9.36 -23.62 -10.65
CA GLN A 34 8.55 -22.90 -9.66
C GLN A 34 7.86 -21.69 -10.28
N LYS A 35 6.60 -21.52 -9.96
CA LYS A 35 5.76 -20.40 -10.40
C LYS A 35 5.22 -19.65 -9.20
N PHE A 36 4.77 -18.42 -9.43
CA PHE A 36 4.03 -17.65 -8.44
C PHE A 36 2.62 -18.21 -8.28
N ASP A 37 2.10 -18.18 -7.06
CA ASP A 37 0.74 -18.56 -6.68
C ASP A 37 -0.12 -17.35 -6.29
N GLY A 38 0.47 -16.16 -6.28
CA GLY A 38 -0.23 -14.92 -5.94
C GLY A 38 0.52 -13.66 -6.34
N ILE A 39 -0.12 -12.55 -6.05
CA ILE A 39 0.39 -11.21 -6.34
C ILE A 39 0.18 -10.28 -5.14
N ASP A 40 1.08 -9.34 -4.95
CA ASP A 40 0.81 -8.13 -4.18
C ASP A 40 0.15 -7.10 -5.12
N TYR A 41 -0.81 -6.33 -4.60
CA TYR A 41 -1.71 -5.61 -5.47
C TYR A 41 -1.83 -4.13 -5.10
N PHE A 42 -1.58 -3.29 -6.10
CA PHE A 42 -1.65 -1.84 -5.96
C PHE A 42 -3.07 -1.33 -6.18
N LEU A 43 -3.58 -0.56 -5.20
CA LEU A 43 -4.93 -0.01 -5.21
C LEU A 43 -4.99 1.37 -5.87
N PHE A 44 -4.35 1.51 -7.02
CA PHE A 44 -4.40 2.73 -7.84
C PHE A 44 -4.20 2.42 -9.33
N LEU A 45 -4.50 3.40 -10.18
CA LEU A 45 -4.36 3.23 -11.62
C LEU A 45 -2.89 2.99 -12.03
N PRO A 46 -2.64 2.19 -13.08
CA PRO A 46 -3.62 1.61 -14.01
C PRO A 46 -4.26 0.29 -13.58
N HIS A 47 -3.96 -0.24 -12.39
CA HIS A 47 -4.44 -1.57 -11.98
C HIS A 47 -5.84 -1.53 -11.37
N THR A 48 -6.10 -0.60 -10.46
CA THR A 48 -7.39 -0.45 -9.80
C THR A 48 -7.75 1.02 -9.67
N ASN A 49 -8.99 1.38 -9.98
CA ASN A 49 -9.55 2.62 -9.49
C ASN A 49 -9.89 2.42 -7.99
N PRO A 50 -9.30 3.18 -7.05
CA PRO A 50 -9.64 3.06 -5.63
C PRO A 50 -11.12 3.29 -5.33
N GLU A 51 -11.79 4.10 -6.16
CA GLU A 51 -13.22 4.42 -6.06
C GLU A 51 -14.12 3.45 -6.82
N ALA A 52 -13.56 2.34 -7.36
CA ALA A 52 -14.33 1.33 -8.09
C ALA A 52 -15.48 0.79 -7.24
N THR A 53 -16.58 0.50 -7.91
CA THR A 53 -17.73 -0.18 -7.31
C THR A 53 -17.41 -1.62 -6.92
N ASP A 54 -18.19 -2.21 -6.03
CA ASP A 54 -18.00 -3.60 -5.63
C ASP A 54 -18.13 -4.55 -6.85
N ALA A 55 -18.98 -4.25 -7.83
CA ALA A 55 -19.12 -5.04 -9.05
C ALA A 55 -17.84 -4.99 -9.91
N GLU A 56 -17.21 -3.83 -10.05
CA GLU A 56 -15.94 -3.69 -10.75
C GLU A 56 -14.81 -4.42 -10.01
N LEU A 57 -14.77 -4.33 -8.68
CA LEU A 57 -13.80 -5.04 -7.86
C LEU A 57 -13.98 -6.56 -7.95
N LEU A 58 -15.20 -7.05 -7.98
CA LEU A 58 -15.48 -8.48 -8.20
C LEU A 58 -15.01 -8.93 -9.59
N SER A 59 -15.20 -8.13 -10.64
CA SER A 59 -14.67 -8.43 -11.98
C SER A 59 -13.13 -8.50 -11.99
N ILE A 60 -12.46 -7.65 -11.22
CA ILE A 60 -11.01 -7.71 -11.03
C ILE A 60 -10.62 -8.99 -10.28
N ALA A 61 -11.34 -9.35 -9.24
CA ALA A 61 -11.10 -10.56 -8.46
C ALA A 61 -11.27 -11.83 -9.33
N ASP A 62 -12.32 -11.90 -10.14
CA ASP A 62 -12.53 -12.98 -11.11
C ASP A 62 -11.37 -13.09 -12.09
N LYS A 63 -10.91 -11.95 -12.62
CA LYS A 63 -9.76 -11.90 -13.53
C LYS A 63 -8.49 -12.45 -12.86
N ILE A 64 -8.14 -12.03 -11.65
CA ILE A 64 -6.98 -12.52 -10.90
C ILE A 64 -7.11 -14.03 -10.65
N ALA A 65 -8.28 -14.48 -10.20
CA ALA A 65 -8.57 -15.89 -9.94
C ALA A 65 -8.48 -16.76 -11.21
N SER A 66 -8.85 -16.22 -12.39
CA SER A 66 -8.76 -16.95 -13.67
C SER A 66 -7.33 -17.33 -14.07
N TYR A 67 -6.32 -16.61 -13.55
CA TYR A 67 -4.89 -16.98 -13.69
C TYR A 67 -4.42 -17.95 -12.61
N GLY A 68 -5.28 -18.34 -11.66
CA GLY A 68 -4.93 -19.20 -10.54
C GLY A 68 -4.20 -18.45 -9.40
N PHE A 69 -4.24 -17.11 -9.40
CA PHE A 69 -3.56 -16.30 -8.39
C PHE A 69 -4.45 -15.98 -7.19
N SER A 70 -3.81 -15.90 -6.03
CA SER A 70 -4.34 -15.23 -4.84
C SER A 70 -3.80 -13.81 -4.74
N VAL A 71 -4.52 -12.94 -4.03
CA VAL A 71 -4.04 -11.61 -3.63
C VAL A 71 -3.45 -11.72 -2.23
N GLY A 72 -2.22 -11.26 -2.07
CA GLY A 72 -1.51 -11.13 -0.80
C GLY A 72 -1.68 -9.73 -0.20
N SER A 73 -0.58 -8.98 -0.12
CA SER A 73 -0.60 -7.61 0.37
C SER A 73 -1.32 -6.67 -0.59
N LEU A 74 -2.07 -5.74 -0.03
CA LEU A 74 -2.63 -4.62 -0.77
C LEU A 74 -1.81 -3.36 -0.49
N VAL A 75 -1.48 -2.61 -1.53
CA VAL A 75 -0.80 -1.33 -1.37
C VAL A 75 -1.84 -0.22 -1.37
N ALA A 76 -2.01 0.43 -0.22
CA ALA A 76 -2.98 1.50 -0.06
C ALA A 76 -2.60 2.72 -0.91
N PRO A 77 -3.57 3.42 -1.52
CA PRO A 77 -3.32 4.59 -2.36
C PRO A 77 -3.13 5.85 -1.51
N VAL A 78 -2.12 5.85 -0.62
CA VAL A 78 -1.92 6.92 0.38
C VAL A 78 -1.17 8.13 -0.15
N TRP A 79 -0.53 8.07 -1.33
CA TRP A 79 0.36 9.14 -1.81
C TRP A 79 -0.35 10.36 -2.37
N PRO A 80 0.28 11.56 -2.29
CA PRO A 80 -0.14 12.71 -3.08
C PRO A 80 -0.20 12.37 -4.58
N GLY A 81 -1.27 12.80 -5.24
CA GLY A 81 -1.55 12.45 -6.65
C GLY A 81 -2.37 11.19 -6.85
N THR A 82 -2.65 10.44 -5.77
CA THR A 82 -3.71 9.43 -5.70
C THR A 82 -4.91 9.99 -4.92
N VAL A 83 -5.68 9.15 -4.25
CA VAL A 83 -6.77 9.60 -3.35
C VAL A 83 -6.26 9.97 -1.94
N GLY A 84 -5.01 9.64 -1.64
CA GLY A 84 -4.36 9.91 -0.36
C GLY A 84 -3.55 11.20 -0.33
N ASP A 85 -2.86 11.41 0.77
CA ASP A 85 -1.94 12.52 1.00
C ASP A 85 -1.00 12.21 2.17
N SER A 86 -0.04 13.10 2.50
CA SER A 86 0.99 12.88 3.51
C SER A 86 0.44 12.63 4.93
N ALA A 87 0.93 11.57 5.58
CA ALA A 87 0.66 11.29 6.99
C ALA A 87 1.25 12.36 7.93
N MET A 88 2.26 13.09 7.48
CA MET A 88 2.91 14.19 8.20
C MET A 88 2.26 15.55 7.89
N GLY A 89 1.33 15.61 6.95
CA GLY A 89 0.72 16.84 6.45
C GLY A 89 -0.18 17.56 7.46
N ASP A 90 -0.90 18.56 6.98
CA ASP A 90 -1.94 19.24 7.76
C ASP A 90 -3.17 18.34 8.00
N ALA A 91 -4.19 18.87 8.64
CA ALA A 91 -5.40 18.11 8.97
C ALA A 91 -6.09 17.54 7.71
N SER A 92 -6.12 18.31 6.62
CA SER A 92 -6.73 17.87 5.36
C SER A 92 -5.94 16.72 4.69
N ALA A 93 -4.61 16.81 4.66
CA ALA A 93 -3.75 15.77 4.14
C ALA A 93 -3.90 14.47 4.96
N ARG A 94 -3.89 14.56 6.28
CA ARG A 94 -4.09 13.42 7.18
C ARG A 94 -5.47 12.78 7.02
N GLU A 95 -6.52 13.56 6.81
CA GLU A 95 -7.86 13.05 6.54
C GLU A 95 -7.91 12.25 5.23
N LYS A 96 -7.27 12.74 4.17
CA LYS A 96 -7.14 11.99 2.90
C LYS A 96 -6.37 10.69 3.09
N PHE A 97 -5.27 10.72 3.85
CA PHE A 97 -4.52 9.51 4.19
C PHE A 97 -5.42 8.45 4.85
N LEU A 98 -6.16 8.84 5.89
CA LEU A 98 -7.06 7.95 6.62
C LEU A 98 -8.21 7.45 5.73
N SER A 99 -8.74 8.29 4.86
CA SER A 99 -9.76 7.91 3.88
C SER A 99 -9.23 6.88 2.87
N ALA A 100 -7.98 7.03 2.41
CA ALA A 100 -7.33 6.05 1.54
C ALA A 100 -7.14 4.69 2.23
N VAL A 101 -6.76 4.66 3.50
CA VAL A 101 -6.67 3.42 4.28
C VAL A 101 -8.04 2.77 4.46
N LYS A 102 -9.09 3.54 4.76
CA LYS A 102 -10.45 3.03 4.87
C LYS A 102 -10.94 2.43 3.55
N MET A 103 -10.61 3.05 2.43
CA MET A 103 -10.92 2.56 1.09
C MET A 103 -10.19 1.24 0.81
N ALA A 104 -8.89 1.15 1.16
CA ALA A 104 -8.14 -0.11 1.04
C ALA A 104 -8.76 -1.25 1.87
N CYS A 105 -9.23 -0.97 3.09
CA CYS A 105 -9.94 -1.95 3.92
C CYS A 105 -11.25 -2.42 3.26
N ARG A 106 -12.02 -1.51 2.61
CA ARG A 106 -13.22 -1.89 1.84
C ARG A 106 -12.88 -2.84 0.70
N ILE A 107 -11.86 -2.53 -0.08
CA ILE A 107 -11.42 -3.36 -1.21
C ILE A 107 -10.94 -4.72 -0.70
N ALA A 108 -10.14 -4.74 0.38
CA ALA A 108 -9.71 -5.97 1.03
C ALA A 108 -10.89 -6.88 1.38
N LYS A 109 -11.96 -6.31 1.91
CA LYS A 109 -13.16 -7.05 2.30
C LYS A 109 -13.93 -7.61 1.10
N VAL A 110 -13.98 -6.90 -0.02
CA VAL A 110 -14.59 -7.42 -1.26
C VAL A 110 -13.78 -8.62 -1.77
N PHE A 111 -12.46 -8.52 -1.82
CA PHE A 111 -11.58 -9.60 -2.26
C PHE A 111 -11.60 -10.81 -1.31
N GLU A 112 -11.72 -10.59 0.00
CA GLU A 112 -11.90 -11.65 0.99
C GLU A 112 -13.22 -12.41 0.77
N LYS A 113 -14.34 -11.69 0.63
CA LYS A 113 -15.65 -12.29 0.37
C LYS A 113 -15.70 -13.06 -0.94
N HIS A 114 -14.99 -12.61 -1.96
CA HIS A 114 -14.82 -13.34 -3.22
C HIS A 114 -14.00 -14.63 -3.05
N GLY A 115 -13.09 -14.65 -2.06
CA GLY A 115 -12.16 -15.75 -1.81
C GLY A 115 -10.83 -15.66 -2.55
N VAL A 116 -10.59 -14.60 -3.33
CA VAL A 116 -9.30 -14.37 -4.01
C VAL A 116 -8.22 -13.90 -3.04
N ARG A 117 -8.59 -13.29 -1.91
CA ARG A 117 -7.71 -12.89 -0.82
C ARG A 117 -8.09 -13.61 0.46
N LYS A 118 -7.20 -14.49 0.96
CA LYS A 118 -7.43 -15.29 2.18
C LYS A 118 -6.67 -14.77 3.38
N TYR A 119 -5.57 -14.09 3.16
CA TYR A 119 -4.68 -13.50 4.16
C TYR A 119 -3.89 -12.37 3.50
N GLY A 120 -3.20 -11.60 4.30
CA GLY A 120 -2.35 -10.51 3.85
C GLY A 120 -2.44 -9.32 4.76
N VAL A 121 -1.77 -8.26 4.36
CA VAL A 121 -1.73 -6.98 5.06
C VAL A 121 -2.07 -5.86 4.11
N ILE A 122 -2.40 -4.70 4.63
CA ILE A 122 -2.47 -3.47 3.85
C ILE A 122 -1.17 -2.70 4.09
N ARG A 123 -0.38 -2.54 3.04
CA ARG A 123 0.87 -1.80 3.06
C ARG A 123 0.58 -0.31 3.03
N ILE A 124 1.29 0.43 3.89
CA ILE A 124 1.31 1.89 3.95
C ILE A 124 2.75 2.38 4.07
N ASP A 125 2.98 3.65 3.76
CA ASP A 125 4.16 4.42 4.08
C ASP A 125 3.75 5.81 4.55
N SER A 126 4.71 6.71 4.86
CA SER A 126 4.37 8.05 5.36
C SER A 126 3.76 8.98 4.31
N ALA A 127 3.85 8.62 3.04
CA ALA A 127 3.41 9.44 1.91
C ALA A 127 4.03 10.86 1.88
N GLU A 128 5.12 11.06 2.64
CA GLU A 128 5.91 12.29 2.64
C GLU A 128 7.22 12.02 1.91
N PHE A 129 7.26 12.38 0.61
CA PHE A 129 8.42 12.12 -0.23
C PHE A 129 9.57 13.06 0.10
N GLY A 130 10.74 12.47 0.39
CA GLY A 130 11.95 13.19 0.78
C GLY A 130 11.97 13.54 2.26
N ILE A 131 13.17 13.70 2.81
CA ILE A 131 13.41 13.81 4.26
C ILE A 131 13.64 15.25 4.74
N ALA A 132 13.68 16.23 3.82
CA ALA A 132 14.07 17.61 4.16
C ALA A 132 13.14 18.23 5.19
N LYS A 133 11.84 18.19 4.93
CA LYS A 133 10.81 18.74 5.83
C LYS A 133 10.75 18.00 7.17
N TRP A 134 10.94 16.68 7.17
CA TRP A 134 10.99 15.91 8.41
C TRP A 134 12.20 16.31 9.27
N ARG A 135 13.36 16.59 8.65
CA ARG A 135 14.60 17.01 9.33
C ARG A 135 14.52 18.36 10.02
N GLU A 136 13.56 19.21 9.68
CA GLU A 136 13.35 20.50 10.38
C GLU A 136 13.01 20.30 11.86
N ASN A 137 12.25 19.26 12.19
CA ASN A 137 11.95 18.85 13.56
C ASN A 137 11.63 17.34 13.60
N PRO A 138 12.65 16.46 13.60
CA PRO A 138 12.46 15.02 13.47
C PRO A 138 11.50 14.45 14.52
N ARG A 139 11.68 14.84 15.80
CA ARG A 139 10.83 14.32 16.89
C ARG A 139 9.36 14.69 16.71
N ALA A 140 9.06 15.96 16.47
CA ALA A 140 7.68 16.40 16.30
C ALA A 140 7.03 15.82 15.05
N ASN A 141 7.80 15.69 13.97
CA ASN A 141 7.31 15.14 12.71
C ASN A 141 7.09 13.62 12.81
N THR A 142 7.94 12.87 13.52
CA THR A 142 7.71 11.46 13.82
C THR A 142 6.45 11.26 14.66
N ILE A 143 6.22 12.08 15.69
CA ILE A 143 4.99 12.04 16.49
C ILE A 143 3.76 12.28 15.61
N ARG A 144 3.83 13.25 14.68
CA ARG A 144 2.72 13.54 13.76
C ARG A 144 2.38 12.38 12.84
N ILE A 145 3.40 11.73 12.27
CA ILE A 145 3.21 10.50 11.47
C ILE A 145 2.61 9.41 12.35
N ALA A 146 3.14 9.21 13.56
CA ALA A 146 2.65 8.19 14.49
C ALA A 146 1.19 8.38 14.88
N GLU A 147 0.75 9.61 15.11
CA GLU A 147 -0.67 9.92 15.36
C GLU A 147 -1.55 9.50 14.19
N THR A 148 -1.15 9.81 12.95
CA THR A 148 -1.89 9.41 11.75
C THR A 148 -1.91 7.90 11.59
N PHE A 149 -0.76 7.22 11.79
CA PHE A 149 -0.68 5.76 11.71
C PHE A 149 -1.48 5.07 12.81
N ARG A 150 -1.55 5.64 14.00
CA ARG A 150 -2.39 5.12 15.09
C ARG A 150 -3.88 5.15 14.73
N GLU A 151 -4.35 6.24 14.12
CA GLU A 151 -5.73 6.31 13.63
C GLU A 151 -5.97 5.35 12.46
N ALA A 152 -5.02 5.24 11.53
CA ALA A 152 -5.06 4.26 10.44
C ALA A 152 -5.12 2.81 10.96
N ALA A 153 -4.33 2.48 11.97
CA ALA A 153 -4.34 1.17 12.60
C ALA A 153 -5.68 0.86 13.29
N LYS A 154 -6.30 1.84 13.95
CA LYS A 154 -7.67 1.69 14.51
C LYS A 154 -8.69 1.40 13.41
N ILE A 155 -8.62 2.12 12.28
CA ILE A 155 -9.49 1.87 11.12
C ILE A 155 -9.29 0.44 10.62
N ALA A 156 -8.06 0.02 10.40
CA ALA A 156 -7.75 -1.33 9.93
C ALA A 156 -8.28 -2.41 10.91
N SER A 157 -8.03 -2.24 12.19
CA SER A 157 -8.50 -3.17 13.25
C SER A 157 -10.02 -3.37 13.23
N VAL A 158 -10.80 -2.29 13.08
CA VAL A 158 -12.28 -2.37 12.98
C VAL A 158 -12.72 -3.19 11.75
N HIS A 159 -11.93 -3.21 10.70
CA HIS A 159 -12.20 -4.00 9.49
C HIS A 159 -11.61 -5.42 9.54
N GLY A 160 -10.93 -5.79 10.64
CA GLY A 160 -10.23 -7.06 10.74
C GLY A 160 -8.93 -7.15 9.95
N GLU A 161 -8.38 -5.99 9.55
CA GLU A 161 -7.15 -5.88 8.78
C GLU A 161 -5.96 -5.53 9.66
N ARG A 162 -4.77 -5.85 9.15
CA ARG A 162 -3.49 -5.41 9.70
C ARG A 162 -2.77 -4.52 8.69
N LEU A 163 -2.02 -3.56 9.19
CA LEU A 163 -1.17 -2.70 8.39
C LEU A 163 0.29 -3.16 8.46
N ALA A 164 1.02 -2.94 7.37
CA ALA A 164 2.46 -3.07 7.31
C ALA A 164 3.06 -1.73 6.84
N ALA A 165 3.91 -1.13 7.68
CA ALA A 165 4.62 0.08 7.33
C ALA A 165 5.90 -0.29 6.57
N GLU A 166 6.02 0.13 5.31
CA GLU A 166 7.18 -0.12 4.48
C GLU A 166 8.18 1.02 4.58
N GLY A 167 9.37 0.70 5.11
CA GLY A 167 10.48 1.64 5.19
C GLY A 167 11.25 1.69 3.89
N GLU A 168 11.35 2.87 3.28
CA GLU A 168 12.20 3.15 2.13
C GLU A 168 12.96 4.46 2.33
N ILE A 169 14.13 4.59 1.71
CA ILE A 169 15.00 5.76 1.82
C ILE A 169 14.35 7.08 1.40
N CYS A 170 13.27 7.02 0.62
CA CYS A 170 12.54 8.19 0.14
C CYS A 170 11.42 8.65 1.08
N TRP A 171 11.01 7.85 2.08
CA TRP A 171 9.90 8.20 2.95
C TRP A 171 10.36 8.84 4.27
N ALA A 172 9.88 10.04 4.52
CA ALA A 172 10.17 10.78 5.75
C ALA A 172 9.74 10.02 7.00
N GLY A 173 10.62 9.97 8.01
CA GLY A 173 10.37 9.25 9.27
C GLY A 173 10.45 7.73 9.16
N MET A 174 10.71 7.20 7.97
CA MET A 174 10.77 5.76 7.67
C MET A 174 12.00 5.39 6.83
N HIS A 175 12.93 6.33 6.65
CA HIS A 175 14.05 6.23 5.71
C HIS A 175 15.27 5.47 6.26
N SER A 176 15.22 5.01 7.49
CA SER A 176 16.18 4.09 8.09
C SER A 176 15.48 3.10 9.04
N TRP A 177 16.12 1.96 9.29
CA TRP A 177 15.58 0.97 10.24
C TRP A 177 15.38 1.55 11.64
N LYS A 178 16.24 2.49 12.05
CA LYS A 178 16.14 3.14 13.35
C LYS A 178 14.93 4.06 13.43
N ASP A 179 14.74 4.92 12.42
CA ASP A 179 13.59 5.82 12.37
C ASP A 179 12.27 5.03 12.30
N MET A 180 12.29 3.87 11.61
CA MET A 180 11.16 2.94 11.59
C MET A 180 10.82 2.39 12.97
N LEU A 181 11.82 1.94 13.73
CA LEU A 181 11.60 1.45 15.10
C LEU A 181 11.05 2.56 16.00
N ASP A 182 11.68 3.74 15.97
CA ASP A 182 11.22 4.91 16.74
C ASP A 182 9.75 5.27 16.40
N LEU A 183 9.38 5.20 15.12
CA LEU A 183 8.01 5.44 14.66
C LEU A 183 7.04 4.37 15.16
N LEU A 184 7.38 3.09 15.03
CA LEU A 184 6.51 1.98 15.46
C LEU A 184 6.32 1.97 16.99
N GLU A 185 7.37 2.27 17.74
CA GLU A 185 7.28 2.45 19.20
C GLU A 185 6.36 3.61 19.55
N GLU A 186 6.47 4.74 18.86
CA GLU A 186 5.59 5.90 19.07
C GLU A 186 4.13 5.58 18.72
N VAL A 187 3.85 4.78 17.69
CA VAL A 187 2.49 4.32 17.36
C VAL A 187 1.92 3.43 18.45
N GLY A 188 2.69 2.49 19.00
CA GLY A 188 2.32 1.65 20.13
C GLY A 188 1.18 0.66 19.84
N MET A 189 1.03 0.17 18.61
CA MET A 189 -0.02 -0.77 18.20
C MET A 189 0.55 -2.01 17.46
N PRO A 190 1.44 -2.79 18.07
CA PRO A 190 2.16 -3.89 17.39
C PRO A 190 1.24 -5.01 16.88
N GLU A 191 0.07 -5.20 17.49
CA GLU A 191 -0.90 -6.20 17.03
C GLU A 191 -1.54 -5.85 15.69
N THR A 192 -1.57 -4.55 15.32
CA THR A 192 -2.27 -4.08 14.13
C THR A 192 -1.31 -3.49 13.09
N LEU A 193 -0.23 -2.84 13.52
CA LEU A 193 0.78 -2.25 12.63
C LEU A 193 2.12 -2.94 12.84
N GLY A 194 2.62 -3.58 11.77
CA GLY A 194 3.93 -4.19 11.71
C GLY A 194 4.87 -3.46 10.74
N PHE A 195 6.08 -3.96 10.64
CA PHE A 195 7.11 -3.50 9.72
C PHE A 195 7.18 -4.41 8.48
N GLN A 196 7.26 -3.81 7.32
CA GLN A 196 7.65 -4.48 6.09
C GLN A 196 9.06 -4.04 5.71
N ALA A 197 10.00 -4.98 5.77
CA ALA A 197 11.37 -4.73 5.33
C ALA A 197 11.47 -4.96 3.82
N ASP A 198 12.03 -4.00 3.10
CA ASP A 198 12.54 -4.16 1.74
C ASP A 198 14.06 -4.40 1.85
N LEU A 199 14.53 -5.60 1.43
CA LEU A 199 15.89 -6.11 1.64
C LEU A 199 16.69 -6.16 0.34
#